data_4f3da9c26c05e327b6b9a06d89189cc0
#
_entry.id   4f3da9c26c05e327b6b9a06d89189cc0
#
_cell.length_a   1.000
_cell.length_b   1.000
_cell.length_c   1.000
_cell.angle_alpha   90.00
_cell.angle_beta   90.00
_cell.angle_gamma   90.00
#
_symmetry.space_group_name_H-M   'P 1'
#
loop_
_entity.id
_entity.type
_entity.pdbx_description
1 polymer ?
#
loop_
_entity_poly.entity_id
_entity_poly.type
_entity_poly.pdbx_seq_one_letter_code
_entity_poly.pdbx_strand_id
1 'polypeptide(L)'
;MEEIKNDSPRQDKGRQAKVKLTFEGGGSIMLGLIVLGWFIYAGIGRFADRDRSVVVKGLSEREVVADQVIWPLAYRLAGNDLKSLYTEIERSNAVIVDFLTSNGIPQEEITVAPASVTDLQAERYGYNNEDPFRYKAVSVVTVASDKIELVRNLMNKQGDLLKKGVVIAGDDYQFQTVFSFNGLNDIKPEMVAEATKNARATAQKFAEDSDSKIGKIRSASQGQFSISNRDQNTPHIKVVRVVTTIEYSLKD
;
A
#
# COMPACT_ATOMS: atom_id res chain seq x y z
N MET A 1 -83.47 87.70 -0.06
CA MET A 1 -83.78 86.50 0.67
C MET A 1 -82.91 85.45 0.28
N GLU A 2 -82.29 84.86 1.21
CA GLU A 2 -81.45 83.69 1.24
C GLU A 2 -79.95 83.88 1.09
N GLU A 3 -79.33 83.74 2.27
CA GLU A 3 -77.86 83.68 2.46
C GLU A 3 -77.27 82.46 1.82
N ILE A 4 -76.21 82.64 1.14
CA ILE A 4 -75.33 81.48 0.72
C ILE A 4 -74.13 81.51 1.65
N LYS A 5 -74.07 80.50 2.50
CA LYS A 5 -73.00 80.23 3.44
C LYS A 5 -71.75 79.71 2.74
N ASN A 6 -70.68 80.47 2.84
CA ASN A 6 -69.40 80.16 2.26
C ASN A 6 -68.65 79.20 3.17
N ASP A 7 -68.45 77.98 2.77
CA ASP A 7 -67.73 76.95 3.51
C ASP A 7 -66.30 76.79 2.92
N SER A 8 -65.32 77.25 3.68
CA SER A 8 -63.93 77.22 3.31
C SER A 8 -63.30 75.85 3.64
N PRO A 9 -62.51 75.23 2.77
CA PRO A 9 -61.88 73.92 3.07
C PRO A 9 -60.76 74.07 4.10
N ARG A 10 -60.76 73.23 5.10
CA ARG A 10 -59.72 73.07 6.12
C ARG A 10 -58.44 72.52 5.45
N GLN A 11 -57.35 73.26 5.50
CA GLN A 11 -56.02 72.83 5.18
C GLN A 11 -55.56 71.85 6.26
N ASP A 12 -55.40 70.61 5.86
CA ASP A 12 -54.71 69.52 6.65
C ASP A 12 -53.20 69.85 6.66
N LYS A 13 -52.72 70.30 7.82
CA LYS A 13 -51.27 70.48 8.12
C LYS A 13 -50.62 69.12 8.37
N GLY A 14 -50.15 68.53 7.29
CA GLY A 14 -49.27 67.37 7.41
C GLY A 14 -48.11 67.65 8.36
N ARG A 15 -48.10 66.94 9.45
CA ARG A 15 -47.07 66.96 10.49
C ARG A 15 -45.82 66.25 9.92
N GLN A 16 -44.94 67.01 9.24
CA GLN A 16 -43.59 66.51 8.89
C GLN A 16 -42.77 66.39 10.19
N ALA A 17 -42.63 65.19 10.68
CA ALA A 17 -41.68 64.86 11.74
C ALA A 17 -40.26 65.06 11.19
N LYS A 18 -39.68 66.23 11.42
CA LYS A 18 -38.27 66.47 11.23
C LYS A 18 -37.51 65.64 12.25
N VAL A 19 -36.92 64.50 11.81
CA VAL A 19 -35.91 63.75 12.57
C VAL A 19 -34.73 64.70 12.76
N LYS A 20 -34.61 65.32 13.90
CA LYS A 20 -33.40 66.03 14.31
C LYS A 20 -32.36 64.92 14.64
N LEU A 21 -31.50 64.62 13.70
CA LEU A 21 -30.26 63.93 14.02
C LEU A 21 -29.41 64.89 14.87
N THR A 22 -29.46 64.70 16.18
CA THR A 22 -28.59 65.40 17.11
C THR A 22 -27.17 64.91 16.87
N PHE A 23 -26.21 65.80 16.77
CA PHE A 23 -24.79 65.56 16.48
C PHE A 23 -24.13 64.63 17.54
N GLU A 24 -24.70 64.47 18.71
CA GLU A 24 -24.28 63.54 19.75
C GLU A 24 -24.58 62.08 19.40
N GLY A 25 -25.59 61.75 18.63
CA GLY A 25 -25.89 60.39 18.15
C GLY A 25 -24.98 59.95 16.99
N GLY A 26 -24.49 60.93 16.18
CA GLY A 26 -23.60 60.64 15.06
C GLY A 26 -22.22 60.11 15.48
N GLY A 27 -21.69 60.59 16.60
CA GLY A 27 -20.39 60.16 17.13
C GLY A 27 -20.39 58.69 17.58
N SER A 28 -21.45 58.28 18.28
CA SER A 28 -21.58 56.89 18.75
C SER A 28 -21.83 55.89 17.61
N ILE A 29 -22.58 56.31 16.58
CA ILE A 29 -22.78 55.51 15.33
C ILE A 29 -21.45 55.38 14.59
N MET A 30 -20.70 56.48 14.44
CA MET A 30 -19.38 56.46 13.79
C MET A 30 -18.39 55.57 14.54
N LEU A 31 -18.35 55.65 15.87
CA LEU A 31 -17.50 54.75 16.69
C LEU A 31 -17.90 53.28 16.53
N GLY A 32 -19.20 52.98 16.52
CA GLY A 32 -19.74 51.65 16.28
C GLY A 32 -19.34 51.08 14.89
N LEU A 33 -19.38 51.91 13.86
CA LEU A 33 -18.98 51.54 12.49
C LEU A 33 -17.45 51.27 12.39
N ILE A 34 -16.65 52.09 13.11
CA ILE A 34 -15.16 51.88 13.15
C ILE A 34 -14.86 50.55 13.81
N VAL A 35 -15.48 50.28 14.95
CA VAL A 35 -15.31 49.03 15.70
C VAL A 35 -15.79 47.84 14.88
N LEU A 36 -16.94 47.94 14.22
CA LEU A 36 -17.47 46.92 13.32
C LEU A 36 -16.52 46.69 12.13
N GLY A 37 -16.03 47.74 11.47
CA GLY A 37 -15.07 47.68 10.39
C GLY A 37 -13.77 47.00 10.83
N TRP A 38 -13.29 47.30 12.03
CA TRP A 38 -12.11 46.63 12.60
C TRP A 38 -12.33 45.13 12.85
N PHE A 39 -13.49 44.75 13.39
CA PHE A 39 -13.84 43.32 13.58
C PHE A 39 -14.01 42.58 12.24
N ILE A 40 -14.60 43.23 11.23
CA ILE A 40 -14.73 42.64 9.89
C ILE A 40 -13.33 42.49 9.25
N TYR A 41 -12.48 43.50 9.33
CA TYR A 41 -11.12 43.47 8.82
C TYR A 41 -10.28 42.37 9.48
N ALA A 42 -10.32 42.30 10.83
CA ALA A 42 -9.64 41.26 11.61
C ALA A 42 -10.22 39.85 11.35
N GLY A 43 -11.52 39.75 11.06
CA GLY A 43 -12.21 38.51 10.69
C GLY A 43 -11.80 38.01 9.31
N ILE A 44 -11.76 38.89 8.31
CA ILE A 44 -11.37 38.55 6.93
C ILE A 44 -9.90 38.14 6.88
N GLY A 45 -9.00 38.85 7.58
CA GLY A 45 -7.59 38.47 7.67
C GLY A 45 -7.40 37.03 8.22
N ARG A 46 -8.09 36.69 9.32
CA ARG A 46 -8.06 35.34 9.88
C ARG A 46 -8.67 34.26 8.97
N PHE A 47 -9.58 34.66 8.08
CA PHE A 47 -10.19 33.73 7.12
C PHE A 47 -9.23 33.47 5.94
N ALA A 48 -8.54 34.49 5.46
CA ALA A 48 -7.55 34.37 4.38
C ALA A 48 -6.34 33.53 4.82
N ASP A 49 -5.84 33.70 6.06
CA ASP A 49 -4.76 32.88 6.61
C ASP A 49 -5.15 31.41 6.84
N ARG A 50 -6.43 31.13 6.92
CA ARG A 50 -6.94 29.78 7.15
C ARG A 50 -6.72 28.84 5.98
N ASP A 51 -6.55 29.35 4.76
CA ASP A 51 -6.40 28.54 3.55
C ASP A 51 -4.95 28.27 3.15
N ARG A 52 -3.98 28.89 3.83
CA ARG A 52 -2.57 28.59 3.57
C ARG A 52 -2.20 27.24 4.16
N SER A 53 -1.85 26.30 3.30
CA SER A 53 -1.43 24.97 3.71
C SER A 53 -0.29 24.46 2.83
N VAL A 54 0.47 23.51 3.34
CA VAL A 54 1.49 22.76 2.61
C VAL A 54 1.17 21.28 2.70
N VAL A 55 1.15 20.61 1.55
CA VAL A 55 0.98 19.17 1.46
C VAL A 55 2.34 18.53 1.19
N VAL A 56 2.75 17.64 2.07
CA VAL A 56 4.04 16.97 2.01
C VAL A 56 3.89 15.46 2.08
N LYS A 57 4.89 14.76 1.54
CA LYS A 57 4.98 13.31 1.64
C LYS A 57 6.24 12.93 2.42
N GLY A 58 6.06 12.05 3.39
CA GLY A 58 7.17 11.42 4.09
C GLY A 58 7.27 9.96 3.70
N LEU A 59 8.47 9.50 3.43
CA LEU A 59 8.81 8.14 3.10
C LEU A 59 9.47 7.47 4.29
N SER A 60 9.12 6.21 4.56
CA SER A 60 9.96 5.26 5.30
C SER A 60 10.17 4.02 4.44
N GLU A 61 11.39 3.56 4.37
CA GLU A 61 11.80 2.39 3.62
C GLU A 61 12.80 1.58 4.45
N ARG A 62 12.59 0.26 4.51
CA ARG A 62 13.42 -0.63 5.33
C ARG A 62 13.67 -1.93 4.59
N GLU A 63 14.94 -2.36 4.55
CA GLU A 63 15.28 -3.71 4.13
C GLU A 63 15.07 -4.69 5.28
N VAL A 64 14.42 -5.82 5.00
CA VAL A 64 14.18 -6.91 5.94
C VAL A 64 14.48 -8.24 5.27
N VAL A 65 14.88 -9.22 6.05
CA VAL A 65 15.00 -10.59 5.55
C VAL A 65 13.62 -11.22 5.53
N ALA A 66 13.30 -11.99 4.48
CA ALA A 66 12.09 -12.80 4.42
C ALA A 66 12.00 -13.73 5.62
N ASP A 67 10.80 -13.98 6.10
CA ASP A 67 10.53 -14.86 7.25
C ASP A 67 9.88 -16.18 6.84
N GLN A 68 9.58 -16.35 5.54
CA GLN A 68 9.06 -17.58 4.98
C GLN A 68 9.63 -17.82 3.59
N VAL A 69 9.92 -19.08 3.26
CA VAL A 69 10.27 -19.54 1.93
C VAL A 69 9.36 -20.68 1.51
N ILE A 70 8.89 -20.62 0.27
CA ILE A 70 8.20 -21.72 -0.40
C ILE A 70 9.10 -22.15 -1.55
N TRP A 71 9.66 -23.35 -1.46
CA TRP A 71 10.57 -23.91 -2.44
C TRP A 71 9.98 -25.17 -3.07
N PRO A 72 9.40 -25.07 -4.28
CA PRO A 72 8.92 -26.22 -5.04
C PRO A 72 10.07 -26.89 -5.78
N LEU A 73 10.24 -28.19 -5.53
CA LEU A 73 11.14 -29.08 -6.28
C LEU A 73 10.29 -29.85 -7.28
N ALA A 74 10.11 -29.29 -8.45
CA ALA A 74 9.36 -29.93 -9.55
C ALA A 74 10.29 -30.77 -10.40
N TYR A 75 9.81 -31.93 -10.83
CA TYR A 75 10.53 -32.77 -11.80
C TYR A 75 9.56 -33.40 -12.79
N ARG A 76 10.10 -33.83 -13.92
CA ARG A 76 9.32 -34.41 -15.02
C ARG A 76 9.85 -35.79 -15.34
N LEU A 77 8.94 -36.72 -15.59
CA LEU A 77 9.22 -38.06 -16.04
C LEU A 77 8.39 -38.35 -17.30
N ALA A 78 8.87 -39.25 -18.14
CA ALA A 78 8.15 -39.72 -19.29
C ALA A 78 8.34 -41.24 -19.48
N GLY A 79 7.34 -41.91 -20.02
CA GLY A 79 7.39 -43.36 -20.20
C GLY A 79 6.21 -43.91 -21.02
N ASN A 80 6.29 -45.18 -21.37
CA ASN A 80 5.27 -45.88 -22.15
C ASN A 80 4.42 -46.83 -21.31
N ASP A 81 4.85 -47.14 -20.07
CA ASP A 81 4.11 -47.96 -19.12
C ASP A 81 3.74 -47.15 -17.90
N LEU A 82 2.46 -47.01 -17.65
CA LEU A 82 1.91 -46.15 -16.55
C LEU A 82 2.31 -46.65 -15.16
N LYS A 83 2.38 -47.97 -14.97
CA LYS A 83 2.73 -48.55 -13.67
C LYS A 83 4.18 -48.31 -13.33
N SER A 84 5.07 -48.53 -14.29
CA SER A 84 6.50 -48.25 -14.15
C SER A 84 6.75 -46.76 -13.91
N LEU A 85 6.06 -45.88 -14.64
CA LEU A 85 6.14 -44.44 -14.47
C LEU A 85 5.74 -44.02 -13.04
N TYR A 86 4.64 -44.61 -12.53
CA TYR A 86 4.19 -44.30 -11.17
C TYR A 86 5.21 -44.76 -10.10
N THR A 87 5.78 -45.95 -10.26
CA THR A 87 6.84 -46.45 -9.36
C THR A 87 8.07 -45.51 -9.35
N GLU A 88 8.42 -44.97 -10.51
CA GLU A 88 9.55 -44.02 -10.60
C GLU A 88 9.23 -42.66 -9.99
N ILE A 89 7.95 -42.22 -10.05
CA ILE A 89 7.48 -41.04 -9.34
C ILE A 89 7.61 -41.24 -7.83
N GLU A 90 7.14 -42.36 -7.28
CA GLU A 90 7.22 -42.66 -5.85
C GLU A 90 8.66 -42.71 -5.40
N ARG A 91 9.54 -43.36 -6.15
CA ARG A 91 10.99 -43.42 -5.89
C ARG A 91 11.62 -42.01 -5.89
N SER A 92 11.33 -41.20 -6.87
CA SER A 92 11.88 -39.84 -7.00
C SER A 92 11.40 -38.93 -5.84
N ASN A 93 10.12 -39.03 -5.47
CA ASN A 93 9.57 -38.33 -4.32
C ASN A 93 10.29 -38.75 -3.03
N ALA A 94 10.49 -40.05 -2.81
CA ALA A 94 11.21 -40.57 -1.63
C ALA A 94 12.66 -40.04 -1.59
N VAL A 95 13.35 -40.01 -2.72
CA VAL A 95 14.74 -39.49 -2.81
C VAL A 95 14.77 -37.98 -2.45
N ILE A 96 13.81 -37.20 -2.91
CA ILE A 96 13.73 -35.76 -2.59
C ILE A 96 13.42 -35.57 -1.08
N VAL A 97 12.44 -36.29 -0.55
CA VAL A 97 12.07 -36.22 0.87
C VAL A 97 13.22 -36.62 1.75
N ASP A 98 13.94 -37.74 1.44
CA ASP A 98 15.15 -38.17 2.14
C ASP A 98 16.26 -37.10 2.10
N PHE A 99 16.49 -36.48 0.93
CA PHE A 99 17.45 -35.40 0.80
C PHE A 99 17.12 -34.23 1.73
N LEU A 100 15.85 -33.81 1.76
CA LEU A 100 15.40 -32.69 2.58
C LEU A 100 15.50 -32.99 4.06
N THR A 101 14.98 -34.16 4.51
CA THR A 101 14.95 -34.54 5.92
C THR A 101 16.35 -34.83 6.47
N SER A 102 17.20 -35.49 5.71
CA SER A 102 18.61 -35.75 6.07
C SER A 102 19.44 -34.48 6.21
N ASN A 103 18.99 -33.36 5.58
CA ASN A 103 19.64 -32.07 5.70
C ASN A 103 18.93 -31.10 6.66
N GLY A 104 18.00 -31.59 7.50
CA GLY A 104 17.42 -30.85 8.61
C GLY A 104 16.11 -30.13 8.35
N ILE A 105 15.43 -30.37 7.21
CA ILE A 105 14.06 -29.92 7.00
C ILE A 105 13.10 -30.89 7.69
N PRO A 106 12.26 -30.44 8.61
CA PRO A 106 11.25 -31.27 9.26
C PRO A 106 10.22 -31.81 8.27
N GLN A 107 9.70 -33.02 8.51
CA GLN A 107 8.74 -33.65 7.64
C GLN A 107 7.44 -32.83 7.49
N GLU A 108 7.04 -32.09 8.53
CA GLU A 108 5.87 -31.22 8.55
C GLU A 108 5.99 -29.99 7.63
N GLU A 109 7.23 -29.60 7.29
CA GLU A 109 7.52 -28.51 6.34
C GLU A 109 7.55 -29.00 4.88
N ILE A 110 7.39 -30.31 4.64
CA ILE A 110 7.46 -30.94 3.32
C ILE A 110 6.07 -31.42 2.90
N THR A 111 5.65 -31.01 1.73
CA THR A 111 4.39 -31.45 1.10
C THR A 111 4.68 -32.10 -0.24
N VAL A 112 4.22 -33.33 -0.43
CA VAL A 112 4.26 -34.02 -1.71
C VAL A 112 2.91 -33.85 -2.40
N ALA A 113 2.88 -33.14 -3.51
CA ALA A 113 1.64 -32.96 -4.28
C ALA A 113 1.32 -34.22 -5.10
N PRO A 114 0.04 -34.53 -5.35
CA PRO A 114 -0.34 -35.57 -6.30
C PRO A 114 0.31 -35.31 -7.68
N ALA A 115 0.91 -36.32 -8.26
CA ALA A 115 1.53 -36.18 -9.57
C ALA A 115 0.46 -35.96 -10.67
N SER A 116 0.72 -35.05 -11.58
CA SER A 116 -0.09 -34.84 -12.77
C SER A 116 0.46 -35.73 -13.89
N VAL A 117 -0.38 -36.58 -14.48
CA VAL A 117 -0.01 -37.46 -15.57
C VAL A 117 -0.87 -37.16 -16.80
N THR A 118 -0.23 -36.91 -17.92
CA THR A 118 -0.85 -36.67 -19.22
C THR A 118 -0.65 -37.88 -20.14
N ASP A 119 -1.75 -38.43 -20.68
CA ASP A 119 -1.70 -39.43 -21.74
C ASP A 119 -1.76 -38.70 -23.06
N LEU A 120 -0.63 -38.58 -23.76
CA LEU A 120 -0.50 -37.87 -25.02
C LEU A 120 -1.32 -38.48 -26.15
N GLN A 121 -1.64 -39.80 -26.09
CA GLN A 121 -2.50 -40.43 -27.07
C GLN A 121 -3.99 -40.15 -26.85
N ALA A 122 -4.38 -39.80 -25.65
CA ALA A 122 -5.76 -39.43 -25.29
C ALA A 122 -6.06 -37.95 -25.58
N GLU A 123 -5.04 -37.10 -25.72
CA GLU A 123 -5.23 -35.69 -26.04
C GLU A 123 -5.62 -35.48 -27.50
N ARG A 124 -6.77 -34.84 -27.74
CA ARG A 124 -7.30 -34.58 -29.08
C ARG A 124 -6.50 -33.56 -29.91
N TYR A 125 -5.79 -32.66 -29.21
CA TYR A 125 -5.05 -31.55 -29.79
C TYR A 125 -3.64 -31.52 -29.18
N GLY A 126 -2.62 -31.76 -29.99
CA GLY A 126 -1.23 -31.65 -29.54
C GLY A 126 -0.45 -32.97 -29.55
N TYR A 127 -1.05 -34.08 -30.00
CA TYR A 127 -0.30 -35.30 -30.23
C TYR A 127 0.68 -35.06 -31.38
N ASN A 128 1.93 -34.84 -31.02
CA ASN A 128 3.01 -34.89 -32.01
C ASN A 128 3.45 -36.34 -32.16
N ASN A 129 3.25 -36.91 -33.35
CA ASN A 129 3.65 -38.30 -33.67
C ASN A 129 5.16 -38.55 -33.51
N GLU A 130 5.94 -37.51 -33.23
CA GLU A 130 7.37 -37.57 -32.99
C GLU A 130 7.73 -37.77 -31.49
N ASP A 131 6.78 -37.67 -30.54
CA ASP A 131 7.08 -37.90 -29.15
C ASP A 131 7.20 -39.41 -28.86
N PRO A 132 8.39 -39.89 -28.42
CA PRO A 132 8.61 -41.33 -28.23
C PRO A 132 7.87 -41.91 -27.01
N PHE A 133 7.31 -41.05 -26.16
CA PHE A 133 6.64 -41.46 -24.92
C PHE A 133 5.14 -41.17 -24.97
N ARG A 134 4.37 -42.15 -24.47
CA ARG A 134 2.91 -42.02 -24.34
C ARG A 134 2.50 -41.18 -23.16
N TYR A 135 3.17 -41.34 -22.01
CA TYR A 135 2.84 -40.66 -20.76
C TYR A 135 3.91 -39.66 -20.39
N LYS A 136 3.48 -38.47 -19.97
CA LYS A 136 4.32 -37.47 -19.33
C LYS A 136 3.76 -37.20 -17.94
N ALA A 137 4.63 -37.14 -16.94
CA ALA A 137 4.28 -36.86 -15.55
C ALA A 137 5.05 -35.66 -15.03
N VAL A 138 4.39 -34.85 -14.23
CA VAL A 138 4.97 -33.79 -13.42
C VAL A 138 4.63 -34.06 -11.97
N SER A 139 5.64 -34.08 -11.12
CA SER A 139 5.46 -34.20 -9.66
C SER A 139 6.22 -33.07 -8.98
N VAL A 140 5.69 -32.61 -7.84
CA VAL A 140 6.24 -31.49 -7.09
C VAL A 140 6.32 -31.85 -5.60
N VAL A 141 7.51 -31.70 -5.03
CA VAL A 141 7.72 -31.72 -3.61
C VAL A 141 7.99 -30.29 -3.14
N THR A 142 7.15 -29.75 -2.29
CA THR A 142 7.25 -28.37 -1.83
C THR A 142 7.74 -28.31 -0.39
N VAL A 143 8.74 -27.47 -0.15
CA VAL A 143 9.19 -27.08 1.18
C VAL A 143 8.57 -25.73 1.52
N ALA A 144 7.91 -25.63 2.68
CA ALA A 144 7.41 -24.37 3.24
C ALA A 144 8.05 -24.21 4.63
N SER A 145 9.01 -23.28 4.75
CA SER A 145 9.85 -23.18 5.96
C SER A 145 10.11 -21.72 6.33
N ASP A 146 10.32 -21.47 7.61
CA ASP A 146 10.82 -20.21 8.16
C ASP A 146 12.37 -20.15 8.24
N LYS A 147 13.03 -21.31 8.01
CA LYS A 147 14.50 -21.47 8.07
C LYS A 147 15.16 -21.04 6.76
N ILE A 148 15.07 -19.75 6.43
CA ILE A 148 15.50 -19.20 5.15
C ILE A 148 16.92 -19.61 4.77
N GLU A 149 17.88 -19.46 5.69
CA GLU A 149 19.29 -19.75 5.40
C GLU A 149 19.53 -21.25 5.17
N LEU A 150 18.83 -22.13 5.90
CA LEU A 150 18.91 -23.58 5.69
C LEU A 150 18.43 -23.94 4.29
N VAL A 151 17.25 -23.46 3.91
CA VAL A 151 16.69 -23.74 2.56
C VAL A 151 17.59 -23.19 1.47
N ARG A 152 18.11 -21.98 1.59
CA ARG A 152 19.06 -21.39 0.63
C ARG A 152 20.32 -22.23 0.45
N ASN A 153 20.87 -22.72 1.56
CA ASN A 153 22.01 -23.62 1.52
C ASN A 153 21.70 -24.94 0.82
N LEU A 154 20.47 -25.48 0.99
CA LEU A 154 20.02 -26.69 0.30
C LEU A 154 19.77 -26.45 -1.19
N MET A 155 19.25 -25.30 -1.58
CA MET A 155 19.13 -24.91 -2.99
C MET A 155 20.49 -24.96 -3.70
N ASN A 156 21.56 -24.51 -3.05
CA ASN A 156 22.92 -24.62 -3.60
C ASN A 156 23.42 -26.08 -3.70
N LYS A 157 22.89 -26.99 -2.88
CA LYS A 157 23.20 -28.43 -2.91
C LYS A 157 22.26 -29.26 -3.79
N GLN A 158 21.31 -28.62 -4.48
CA GLN A 158 20.32 -29.29 -5.32
C GLN A 158 20.96 -30.23 -6.37
N GLY A 159 22.21 -29.94 -6.79
CA GLY A 159 22.98 -30.82 -7.65
C GLY A 159 23.21 -32.24 -7.12
N ASP A 160 23.07 -32.47 -5.81
CA ASP A 160 23.18 -33.83 -5.24
C ASP A 160 21.97 -34.71 -5.58
N LEU A 161 20.81 -34.13 -5.88
CA LEU A 161 19.66 -34.85 -6.40
C LEU A 161 19.92 -35.40 -7.80
N LEU A 162 20.68 -34.69 -8.62
CA LEU A 162 21.10 -35.19 -9.97
C LEU A 162 21.92 -36.49 -9.85
N LYS A 163 22.83 -36.58 -8.86
CA LYS A 163 23.62 -37.79 -8.60
C LYS A 163 22.75 -38.97 -8.16
N LYS A 164 21.58 -38.71 -7.56
CA LYS A 164 20.58 -39.71 -7.18
C LYS A 164 19.55 -40.00 -8.30
N GLY A 165 19.73 -39.41 -9.51
CA GLY A 165 18.89 -39.63 -10.70
C GLY A 165 17.64 -38.75 -10.76
N VAL A 166 17.51 -37.72 -9.91
CA VAL A 166 16.37 -36.79 -9.96
C VAL A 166 16.78 -35.47 -10.57
N VAL A 167 16.15 -35.11 -11.70
CA VAL A 167 16.40 -33.85 -12.42
C VAL A 167 15.32 -32.86 -12.05
N ILE A 168 15.65 -31.84 -11.27
CA ILE A 168 14.70 -30.78 -10.90
C ILE A 168 14.57 -29.80 -12.07
N ALA A 169 13.33 -29.46 -12.43
CA ALA A 169 13.00 -28.50 -13.46
C ALA A 169 13.24 -27.06 -12.93
N GLY A 170 14.41 -26.49 -13.24
CA GLY A 170 14.81 -25.17 -12.72
C GLY A 170 14.16 -23.98 -13.44
N ASP A 171 13.76 -24.16 -14.72
CA ASP A 171 13.33 -23.06 -15.58
C ASP A 171 11.81 -22.94 -15.72
N ASP A 172 11.05 -23.65 -14.90
CA ASP A 172 9.59 -23.61 -14.98
C ASP A 172 9.03 -22.43 -14.21
N TYR A 173 8.43 -21.48 -14.92
CA TYR A 173 7.81 -20.30 -14.33
C TYR A 173 6.75 -20.62 -13.28
N GLN A 174 6.10 -21.79 -13.37
CA GLN A 174 5.06 -22.23 -12.43
C GLN A 174 5.62 -22.65 -11.06
N PHE A 175 6.91 -23.05 -11.01
CA PHE A 175 7.54 -23.63 -9.82
C PHE A 175 8.71 -22.79 -9.29
N GLN A 176 8.53 -21.46 -9.33
CA GLN A 176 9.55 -20.55 -8.79
C GLN A 176 9.56 -20.55 -7.28
N THR A 177 10.75 -20.46 -6.69
CA THR A 177 10.90 -20.24 -5.25
C THR A 177 10.38 -18.86 -4.88
N VAL A 178 9.53 -18.82 -3.85
CA VAL A 178 8.94 -17.59 -3.33
C VAL A 178 9.45 -17.35 -1.92
N PHE A 179 10.00 -16.18 -1.70
CA PHE A 179 10.29 -15.66 -0.36
C PHE A 179 9.25 -14.63 0.01
N SER A 180 8.74 -14.66 1.24
CA SER A 180 7.76 -13.72 1.76
C SER A 180 8.18 -13.17 3.12
N PHE A 181 7.66 -11.98 3.44
CA PHE A 181 7.80 -11.35 4.73
C PHE A 181 6.41 -11.10 5.30
N ASN A 182 6.07 -11.80 6.39
CA ASN A 182 4.78 -11.76 7.06
C ASN A 182 4.81 -10.89 8.34
N GLY A 183 6.01 -10.57 8.85
CA GLY A 183 6.24 -9.79 10.07
C GLY A 183 5.97 -8.29 9.93
N LEU A 184 5.18 -7.86 8.93
CA LEU A 184 4.88 -6.44 8.69
C LEU A 184 4.29 -5.74 9.92
N ASN A 185 3.44 -6.41 10.68
CA ASN A 185 2.76 -5.79 11.83
C ASN A 185 3.73 -5.36 12.94
N ASP A 186 4.87 -6.02 13.06
CA ASP A 186 5.87 -5.73 14.09
C ASP A 186 6.64 -4.44 13.79
N ILE A 187 6.89 -4.15 12.51
CA ILE A 187 7.66 -2.98 12.07
C ILE A 187 6.77 -1.79 11.65
N LYS A 188 5.49 -2.03 11.40
CA LYS A 188 4.54 -1.03 10.91
C LYS A 188 4.45 0.23 11.77
N PRO A 189 4.34 0.17 13.12
CA PRO A 189 4.25 1.38 13.95
C PRO A 189 5.48 2.28 13.83
N GLU A 190 6.67 1.69 13.82
CA GLU A 190 7.93 2.44 13.69
C GLU A 190 8.05 3.10 12.33
N MET A 191 7.74 2.38 11.25
CA MET A 191 7.81 2.91 9.89
C MET A 191 6.82 4.06 9.67
N VAL A 192 5.60 3.97 10.24
CA VAL A 192 4.63 5.07 10.17
C VAL A 192 5.13 6.28 10.94
N ALA A 193 5.71 6.09 12.12
CA ALA A 193 6.29 7.17 12.90
C ALA A 193 7.45 7.86 12.16
N GLU A 194 8.32 7.08 11.53
CA GLU A 194 9.44 7.59 10.72
C GLU A 194 8.94 8.37 9.50
N ALA A 195 7.99 7.81 8.72
CA ALA A 195 7.40 8.50 7.58
C ALA A 195 6.73 9.83 7.98
N THR A 196 6.02 9.84 9.12
CA THR A 196 5.40 11.05 9.65
C THR A 196 6.43 12.10 10.06
N LYS A 197 7.54 11.68 10.70
CA LYS A 197 8.66 12.55 11.07
C LYS A 197 9.31 13.16 9.83
N ASN A 198 9.53 12.37 8.79
CA ASN A 198 10.13 12.82 7.52
C ASN A 198 9.21 13.80 6.78
N ALA A 199 7.89 13.54 6.76
CA ALA A 199 6.90 14.49 6.25
C ALA A 199 6.95 15.82 6.99
N ARG A 200 7.02 15.80 8.33
CA ARG A 200 7.12 17.02 9.14
C ARG A 200 8.40 17.81 8.87
N ALA A 201 9.54 17.12 8.77
CA ALA A 201 10.81 17.78 8.44
C ALA A 201 10.77 18.46 7.07
N THR A 202 10.14 17.82 6.09
CA THR A 202 9.92 18.40 4.76
C THR A 202 9.01 19.63 4.83
N ALA A 203 7.90 19.57 5.59
CA ALA A 203 7.00 20.70 5.77
C ALA A 203 7.67 21.89 6.45
N GLN A 204 8.56 21.64 7.42
CA GLN A 204 9.34 22.68 8.10
C GLN A 204 10.26 23.40 7.11
N LYS A 205 10.94 22.67 6.22
CA LYS A 205 11.77 23.25 5.16
C LYS A 205 10.98 24.17 4.24
N PHE A 206 9.80 23.72 3.77
CA PHE A 206 8.93 24.55 2.92
C PHE A 206 8.42 25.80 3.66
N ALA A 207 8.12 25.68 4.95
CA ALA A 207 7.70 26.83 5.76
C ALA A 207 8.84 27.85 5.91
N GLU A 208 10.07 27.39 6.22
CA GLU A 208 11.27 28.23 6.30
C GLU A 208 11.56 28.97 4.99
N ASP A 209 11.50 28.25 3.85
CA ASP A 209 11.77 28.81 2.51
C ASP A 209 10.71 29.87 2.09
N SER A 210 9.55 29.87 2.72
CA SER A 210 8.44 30.81 2.45
C SER A 210 8.24 31.86 3.57
N ASP A 211 9.24 32.05 4.46
CA ASP A 211 9.17 32.92 5.63
C ASP A 211 7.91 32.68 6.51
N SER A 212 7.45 31.43 6.56
CA SER A 212 6.27 31.00 7.30
C SER A 212 6.65 30.00 8.40
N LYS A 213 5.72 29.68 9.28
CA LYS A 213 5.86 28.63 10.29
C LYS A 213 4.88 27.51 10.06
N ILE A 214 5.30 26.27 10.32
CA ILE A 214 4.42 25.12 10.29
C ILE A 214 3.39 25.20 11.44
N GLY A 215 2.12 25.02 11.11
CA GLY A 215 1.02 24.99 12.04
C GLY A 215 0.57 23.57 12.41
N LYS A 216 -0.73 23.40 12.65
CA LYS A 216 -1.35 22.10 12.98
C LYS A 216 -1.54 21.26 11.71
N ILE A 217 -1.60 19.95 11.91
CA ILE A 217 -2.05 19.01 10.86
C ILE A 217 -3.52 19.32 10.54
N ARG A 218 -3.82 19.49 9.26
CA ARG A 218 -5.19 19.63 8.71
C ARG A 218 -5.74 18.28 8.28
N SER A 219 -4.91 17.52 7.56
CA SER A 219 -5.24 16.16 7.16
C SER A 219 -3.99 15.28 7.18
N ALA A 220 -4.17 14.00 7.41
CA ALA A 220 -3.11 13.01 7.32
C ALA A 220 -3.68 11.72 6.70
N SER A 221 -2.98 11.18 5.73
CA SER A 221 -3.33 9.93 5.07
C SER A 221 -2.09 9.05 4.99
N GLN A 222 -2.23 7.83 5.46
CA GLN A 222 -1.21 6.80 5.33
C GLN A 222 -1.47 6.01 4.04
N GLY A 223 -0.47 5.90 3.18
CA GLY A 223 -0.49 5.02 2.02
C GLY A 223 -0.40 3.54 2.41
N GLN A 224 -0.63 2.67 1.44
CA GLN A 224 -0.45 1.24 1.63
C GLN A 224 1.04 0.90 1.78
N PHE A 225 1.32 -0.11 2.59
CA PHE A 225 2.63 -0.73 2.62
C PHE A 225 2.84 -1.54 1.34
N SER A 226 3.99 -1.37 0.71
CA SER A 226 4.43 -2.24 -0.36
C SER A 226 5.62 -3.06 0.12
N ILE A 227 5.64 -4.34 -0.26
CA ILE A 227 6.73 -5.27 0.00
C ILE A 227 7.18 -5.80 -1.35
N SER A 228 8.43 -5.58 -1.71
CA SER A 228 9.02 -6.04 -2.96
C SER A 228 10.36 -6.71 -2.70
N ASN A 229 10.87 -7.47 -3.67
CA ASN A 229 12.25 -7.92 -3.59
C ASN A 229 13.18 -6.71 -3.70
N ARG A 230 14.30 -6.74 -2.97
CA ARG A 230 15.36 -5.74 -3.11
C ARG A 230 15.92 -5.76 -4.53
N ASP A 231 16.21 -6.93 -5.04
CA ASP A 231 16.68 -7.18 -6.40
C ASP A 231 16.36 -8.62 -6.84
N GLN A 232 16.61 -8.93 -8.11
CA GLN A 232 16.35 -10.24 -8.68
C GLN A 232 17.29 -11.35 -8.14
N ASN A 233 18.50 -11.00 -7.71
CA ASN A 233 19.50 -11.97 -7.26
C ASN A 233 19.42 -12.25 -5.76
N THR A 234 18.75 -11.39 -5.01
CA THR A 234 18.55 -11.53 -3.57
C THR A 234 17.08 -11.48 -3.17
N PRO A 235 16.22 -12.35 -3.73
CA PRO A 235 14.77 -12.31 -3.50
C PRO A 235 14.37 -12.58 -2.04
N HIS A 236 15.29 -13.12 -1.22
CA HIS A 236 15.13 -13.31 0.22
C HIS A 236 15.29 -12.02 1.05
N ILE A 237 15.77 -10.93 0.43
CA ILE A 237 15.79 -9.61 1.04
C ILE A 237 14.64 -8.81 0.46
N LYS A 238 13.78 -8.29 1.35
CA LYS A 238 12.59 -7.52 0.99
C LYS A 238 12.81 -6.06 1.33
N VAL A 239 12.25 -5.19 0.51
CA VAL A 239 12.13 -3.77 0.77
C VAL A 239 10.69 -3.50 1.14
N VAL A 240 10.48 -3.08 2.39
CA VAL A 240 9.19 -2.62 2.90
C VAL A 240 9.17 -1.10 2.82
N ARG A 241 8.12 -0.56 2.20
CA ARG A 241 7.99 0.87 1.95
C ARG A 241 6.61 1.38 2.31
N VAL A 242 6.55 2.56 2.91
CA VAL A 242 5.31 3.29 3.18
C VAL A 242 5.49 4.78 2.91
N VAL A 243 4.45 5.41 2.39
CA VAL A 243 4.41 6.87 2.19
C VAL A 243 3.25 7.43 2.98
N THR A 244 3.52 8.42 3.82
CA THR A 244 2.50 9.19 4.54
C THR A 244 2.37 10.56 3.90
N THR A 245 1.14 10.97 3.57
CA THR A 245 0.84 12.30 3.04
C THR A 245 0.19 13.12 4.15
N ILE A 246 0.73 14.29 4.44
CA ILE A 246 0.25 15.16 5.52
C ILE A 246 0.11 16.58 4.99
N GLU A 247 -1.03 17.19 5.32
CA GLU A 247 -1.29 18.60 5.09
C GLU A 247 -1.14 19.36 6.42
N TYR A 248 -0.26 20.35 6.41
CA TYR A 248 -0.07 21.27 7.52
C TYR A 248 -0.61 22.65 7.17
N SER A 249 -1.24 23.34 8.13
CA SER A 249 -1.49 24.77 7.99
C SER A 249 -0.18 25.55 8.09
N LEU A 250 -0.06 26.64 7.34
CA LEU A 250 1.03 27.60 7.48
C LEU A 250 0.57 28.81 8.30
N LYS A 251 1.51 29.40 9.04
CA LYS A 251 1.32 30.63 9.84
C LYS A 251 2.46 31.57 9.52
N ASP A 252 2.16 32.85 9.54
CA ASP A 252 3.17 33.90 9.49
C ASP A 252 3.89 34.05 10.83
#